data_c828bf013ba9393b8b1a6455da358334
#
_entry.id   c828bf013ba9393b8b1a6455da358334
#
_cell.length_a   1.000
_cell.length_b   1.000
_cell.length_c   1.000
_cell.angle_alpha   90.00
_cell.angle_beta   90.00
_cell.angle_gamma   90.00
#
_symmetry.space_group_name_H-M   'P 1'
#
loop_
_entity.id
_entity.type
_entity.pdbx_description
1 polymer ?
#
loop_
_entity_poly.entity_id
_entity_poly.type
_entity_poly.pdbx_seq_one_letter_code
_entity_poly.pdbx_strand_id
1 'polypeptide(L)'
;MKKEKNVEIFDVDAQLEAAFGKEGTQERMAAEQRANAFFTGQIIEEARKNANITQEELAARIGTNKSYISRVETGRTEPKVSTFYRIIAALGLTVELTPAV
;
A
#
# COMPACT_ATOMS: atom_id res chain seq x y z
N MET A 1 24.37 -8.28 8.23
CA MET A 1 24.10 -8.12 8.28
C MET A 1 24.07 -7.42 8.25
N LYS A 2 24.07 -7.27 8.04
CA LYS A 2 23.99 -6.80 8.11
C LYS A 2 23.61 -5.79 7.91
N LYS A 3 23.58 -5.47 7.79
CA LYS A 3 23.18 -4.74 7.67
C LYS A 3 23.28 -3.88 7.17
N GLU A 4 23.58 -3.82 6.79
CA GLU A 4 23.62 -3.23 6.54
C GLU A 4 23.44 -2.56 5.93
N LYS A 5 23.44 -2.62 5.36
CA LYS A 5 23.10 -2.25 4.83
C LYS A 5 22.62 -1.37 4.55
N ASN A 6 22.47 -1.14 4.54
CA ASN A 6 21.88 -0.50 4.39
C ASN A 6 21.88 0.59 4.48
N VAL A 7 22.24 0.82 4.62
CA VAL A 7 22.29 1.69 4.76
C VAL A 7 22.68 2.70 4.65
N GLU A 8 23.16 2.73 4.55
CA GLU A 8 23.75 3.51 4.44
C GLU A 8 23.75 4.39 3.81
N ILE A 9 24.08 4.09 3.57
CA ILE A 9 24.19 4.72 2.59
C ILE A 9 23.69 6.06 2.66
N PHE A 10 22.75 6.52 2.40
CA PHE A 10 22.31 7.79 2.77
C PHE A 10 21.33 7.64 3.86
N ASP A 11 21.12 8.68 4.56
CA ASP A 11 20.29 8.63 5.74
C ASP A 11 18.82 8.81 5.34
N VAL A 12 18.15 7.69 5.14
CA VAL A 12 16.75 7.71 4.76
C VAL A 12 15.91 8.35 5.86
N ASP A 13 16.24 8.09 7.13
CA ASP A 13 15.49 8.66 8.23
C ASP A 13 15.58 10.18 8.25
N ALA A 14 16.75 10.72 7.99
CA ALA A 14 16.91 12.18 7.95
C ALA A 14 16.11 12.78 6.80
N GLN A 15 16.08 12.11 5.66
CA GLN A 15 15.31 12.57 4.53
C GLN A 15 13.82 12.54 4.80
N LEU A 16 13.38 11.49 5.47
CA LEU A 16 11.97 11.38 5.84
C LEU A 16 11.58 12.42 6.86
N GLU A 17 12.46 12.71 7.81
CA GLU A 17 12.18 13.75 8.80
C GLU A 17 12.04 15.11 8.13
N ALA A 18 12.91 15.41 7.17
CA ALA A 18 12.86 16.68 6.48
C ALA A 18 11.58 16.79 5.64
N ALA A 19 11.13 15.69 5.05
CA ALA A 19 9.97 15.72 4.17
C ALA A 19 8.65 15.60 4.93
N PHE A 20 8.61 14.80 6.01
CA PHE A 20 7.35 14.41 6.66
C PHE A 20 7.32 14.65 8.17
N GLY A 21 8.37 15.22 8.74
CA GLY A 21 8.43 15.41 10.16
C GLY A 21 9.23 14.32 10.85
N LYS A 22 9.42 14.49 12.14
CA LYS A 22 10.24 13.60 12.94
C LYS A 22 9.56 12.26 13.14
N GLU A 23 10.38 11.21 13.09
CA GLU A 23 9.87 9.87 13.34
C GLU A 23 9.22 9.79 14.71
N GLY A 24 8.06 9.13 14.78
CA GLY A 24 7.32 8.99 16.02
C GLY A 24 6.37 10.11 16.33
N THR A 25 6.43 11.22 15.58
CA THR A 25 5.45 12.28 15.76
C THR A 25 4.17 11.93 15.02
N GLN A 26 3.06 12.53 15.46
CA GLN A 26 1.80 12.32 14.76
C GLN A 26 1.88 12.77 13.32
N GLU A 27 2.57 13.88 13.10
CA GLU A 27 2.74 14.42 11.76
C GLU A 27 3.45 13.43 10.84
N ARG A 28 4.55 12.85 11.31
CA ARG A 28 5.31 11.86 10.55
C ARG A 28 4.48 10.61 10.34
N MET A 29 3.79 10.16 11.37
CA MET A 29 2.97 8.96 11.28
C MET A 29 1.83 9.13 10.29
N ALA A 30 1.19 10.29 10.30
CA ALA A 30 0.12 10.56 9.34
C ALA A 30 0.64 10.59 7.91
N ALA A 31 1.84 11.14 7.71
CA ALA A 31 2.45 11.19 6.39
C ALA A 31 2.79 9.80 5.89
N GLU A 32 3.34 8.96 6.77
CA GLU A 32 3.67 7.59 6.41
C GLU A 32 2.43 6.79 6.09
N GLN A 33 1.36 7.02 6.83
CA GLN A 33 0.10 6.32 6.60
C GLN A 33 -0.47 6.69 5.23
N ARG A 34 -0.40 7.97 4.87
CA ARG A 34 -0.88 8.41 3.56
C ARG A 34 -0.04 7.80 2.45
N ALA A 35 1.28 7.74 2.63
CA ALA A 35 2.15 7.15 1.63
C ALA A 35 1.87 5.67 1.46
N ASN A 36 1.66 4.96 2.57
CA ASN A 36 1.37 3.52 2.52
C ASN A 36 0.04 3.26 1.84
N ALA A 37 -0.97 4.08 2.13
CA ALA A 37 -2.27 3.93 1.48
C ALA A 37 -2.16 4.17 -0.02
N PHE A 38 -1.37 5.15 -0.42
CA PHE A 38 -1.16 5.44 -1.84
C PHE A 38 -0.47 4.27 -2.53
N PHE A 39 0.60 3.74 -1.94
CA PHE A 39 1.31 2.60 -2.53
C PHE A 39 0.42 1.38 -2.62
N THR A 40 -0.33 1.09 -1.56
CA THR A 40 -1.25 -0.04 -1.57
C THR A 40 -2.26 0.10 -2.69
N GLY A 41 -2.80 1.31 -2.84
CA GLY A 41 -3.76 1.58 -3.90
C GLY A 41 -3.17 1.38 -5.29
N GLN A 42 -1.93 1.82 -5.49
CA GLN A 42 -1.26 1.67 -6.77
C GLN A 42 -1.02 0.21 -7.12
N ILE A 43 -0.62 -0.58 -6.13
CA ILE A 43 -0.42 -2.01 -6.34
C ILE A 43 -1.72 -2.67 -6.77
N ILE A 44 -2.81 -2.33 -6.10
CA ILE A 44 -4.12 -2.91 -6.41
C ILE A 44 -4.58 -2.49 -7.80
N GLU A 45 -4.42 -1.21 -8.12
CA GLU A 45 -4.85 -0.72 -9.43
C GLU A 45 -4.07 -1.40 -10.55
N GLU A 46 -2.78 -1.50 -10.40
CA GLU A 46 -1.95 -2.12 -11.42
C GLU A 46 -2.29 -3.60 -11.58
N ALA A 47 -2.43 -4.31 -10.47
CA ALA A 47 -2.77 -5.72 -10.50
C ALA A 47 -4.14 -5.93 -11.15
N ARG A 48 -5.10 -5.05 -10.84
CA ARG A 48 -6.43 -5.13 -11.43
C ARG A 48 -6.38 -4.93 -12.93
N LYS A 49 -5.64 -3.92 -13.38
CA LYS A 49 -5.53 -3.65 -14.81
C LYS A 49 -4.83 -4.79 -15.55
N ASN A 50 -3.79 -5.34 -14.94
CA ASN A 50 -3.08 -6.47 -15.53
C ASN A 50 -3.97 -7.71 -15.64
N ALA A 51 -4.95 -7.83 -14.75
CA ALA A 51 -5.90 -8.93 -14.80
C ALA A 51 -7.08 -8.63 -15.72
N ASN A 52 -7.13 -7.45 -16.33
CA ASN A 52 -8.22 -7.01 -17.21
C ASN A 52 -9.57 -7.01 -16.51
N ILE A 53 -9.59 -6.57 -15.27
CA ILE A 53 -10.78 -6.51 -14.43
C ILE A 53 -11.13 -5.05 -14.18
N THR A 54 -12.41 -4.70 -14.30
CA THR A 54 -12.86 -3.35 -14.00
C THR A 54 -12.98 -3.16 -12.49
N GLN A 55 -13.06 -1.90 -12.06
CA GLN A 55 -13.31 -1.61 -10.65
C GLN A 55 -14.63 -2.21 -10.19
N GLU A 56 -15.63 -2.16 -11.06
CA GLU A 56 -16.92 -2.74 -10.73
C GLU A 56 -16.86 -4.25 -10.54
N GLU A 57 -16.11 -4.91 -11.42
CA GLU A 57 -15.94 -6.35 -11.31
C GLU A 57 -15.22 -6.74 -10.04
N LEU A 58 -14.14 -6.03 -9.72
CA LEU A 58 -13.43 -6.31 -8.49
C LEU A 58 -14.31 -6.08 -7.28
N ALA A 59 -15.06 -4.98 -7.28
CA ALA A 59 -15.99 -4.67 -6.19
C ALA A 59 -17.00 -5.79 -6.00
N ALA A 60 -17.55 -6.29 -7.09
CA ALA A 60 -18.52 -7.38 -7.01
C ALA A 60 -17.92 -8.65 -6.43
N ARG A 61 -16.68 -8.94 -6.80
CA ARG A 61 -16.00 -10.15 -6.31
C ARG A 61 -15.78 -10.15 -4.82
N ILE A 62 -15.57 -8.97 -4.23
CA ILE A 62 -15.29 -8.90 -2.80
C ILE A 62 -16.47 -8.37 -1.99
N GLY A 63 -17.61 -8.14 -2.65
CA GLY A 63 -18.83 -7.75 -1.94
C GLY A 63 -18.89 -6.29 -1.53
N THR A 64 -18.32 -5.41 -2.35
CA THR A 64 -18.35 -3.98 -2.08
C THR A 64 -18.82 -3.23 -3.33
N ASN A 65 -18.55 -1.94 -3.42
CA ASN A 65 -18.97 -1.13 -4.55
C ASN A 65 -17.78 -0.45 -5.22
N LYS A 66 -18.00 0.02 -6.43
CA LYS A 66 -16.97 0.66 -7.24
C LYS A 66 -16.35 1.87 -6.52
N SER A 67 -17.18 2.63 -5.83
CA SER A 67 -16.71 3.81 -5.12
C SER A 67 -15.65 3.46 -4.08
N TYR A 68 -15.85 2.36 -3.36
CA TYR A 68 -14.87 1.90 -2.39
C TYR A 68 -13.55 1.52 -3.07
N ILE A 69 -13.62 0.76 -4.14
CA ILE A 69 -12.42 0.36 -4.88
C ILE A 69 -11.68 1.60 -5.39
N SER A 70 -12.41 2.58 -5.91
CA SER A 70 -11.80 3.80 -6.40
C SER A 70 -11.07 4.54 -5.27
N ARG A 71 -11.67 4.62 -4.09
CA ARG A 71 -11.03 5.29 -2.96
C ARG A 71 -9.79 4.55 -2.50
N VAL A 72 -9.81 3.23 -2.52
CA VAL A 72 -8.64 2.43 -2.17
C VAL A 72 -7.53 2.66 -3.19
N GLU A 73 -7.85 2.62 -4.46
CA GLU A 73 -6.83 2.76 -5.51
C GLU A 73 -6.20 4.14 -5.55
N THR A 74 -6.92 5.16 -5.12
CA THR A 74 -6.37 6.51 -5.08
C THR A 74 -5.75 6.88 -3.74
N GLY A 75 -5.74 5.94 -2.78
CA GLY A 75 -5.12 6.17 -1.50
C GLY A 75 -5.97 6.96 -0.52
N ARG A 76 -7.23 7.20 -0.84
CA ARG A 76 -8.13 7.94 0.05
C ARG A 76 -8.60 7.09 1.21
N THR A 77 -8.62 5.80 1.03
CA THR A 77 -9.05 4.84 2.03
C THR A 77 -8.04 3.72 2.08
N GLU A 78 -7.65 3.34 3.29
CA GLU A 78 -6.75 2.21 3.48
C GLU A 78 -7.61 1.00 3.83
N PRO A 79 -7.50 -0.10 3.06
CA PRO A 79 -8.32 -1.27 3.37
C PRO A 79 -7.83 -1.95 4.64
N LYS A 80 -8.75 -2.56 5.37
CA LYS A 80 -8.37 -3.44 6.47
C LYS A 80 -7.57 -4.60 5.90
N VAL A 81 -6.74 -5.20 6.75
CA VAL A 81 -5.91 -6.32 6.31
C VAL A 81 -6.77 -7.43 5.71
N SER A 82 -7.88 -7.76 6.35
CA SER A 82 -8.75 -8.81 5.83
C SER A 82 -9.32 -8.47 4.46
N THR A 83 -9.68 -7.21 4.26
CA THR A 83 -10.18 -6.76 2.97
C THR A 83 -9.07 -6.79 1.92
N PHE A 84 -7.86 -6.38 2.31
CA PHE A 84 -6.72 -6.41 1.42
C PHE A 84 -6.48 -7.82 0.90
N TYR A 85 -6.47 -8.80 1.80
CA TYR A 85 -6.28 -10.19 1.38
C TYR A 85 -7.38 -10.67 0.45
N ARG A 86 -8.63 -10.24 0.68
CA ARG A 86 -9.72 -10.59 -0.22
C ARG A 86 -9.54 -9.99 -1.60
N ILE A 87 -9.07 -8.74 -1.65
CA ILE A 87 -8.78 -8.09 -2.93
C ILE A 87 -7.70 -8.86 -3.68
N ILE A 88 -6.61 -9.19 -2.99
CA ILE A 88 -5.49 -9.91 -3.60
C ILE A 88 -5.95 -11.26 -4.14
N ALA A 89 -6.73 -11.99 -3.34
CA ALA A 89 -7.24 -13.29 -3.77
C ALA A 89 -8.18 -13.16 -4.97
N ALA A 90 -9.02 -12.12 -4.97
CA ALA A 90 -9.94 -11.88 -6.09
C ALA A 90 -9.20 -11.59 -7.39
N LEU A 91 -7.97 -11.09 -7.29
CA LEU A 91 -7.14 -10.83 -8.46
C LEU A 91 -6.28 -12.02 -8.86
N GLY A 92 -6.42 -13.15 -8.16
CA GLY A 92 -5.64 -14.34 -8.47
C GLY A 92 -4.21 -14.28 -7.98
N LEU A 93 -3.94 -13.45 -6.99
CA LEU A 93 -2.58 -13.24 -6.50
C LEU A 93 -2.45 -13.73 -5.07
N THR A 94 -1.21 -13.83 -4.62
CA THR A 94 -0.89 -14.15 -3.23
C THR A 94 0.06 -13.10 -2.68
N VAL A 95 0.11 -13.01 -1.36
CA VAL A 95 1.06 -12.13 -0.70
C VAL A 95 2.25 -12.96 -0.23
N GLU A 96 3.43 -12.48 -0.54
CA GLU A 96 4.65 -13.16 -0.18
C GLU A 96 5.51 -12.23 0.68
N LEU A 97 6.04 -12.76 1.78
CA LEU A 97 6.90 -12.00 2.66
C LEU A 97 8.32 -12.46 2.47
N THR A 98 9.21 -11.50 2.25
CA THR A 98 10.62 -11.80 2.05
C THR A 98 11.44 -11.06 3.09
N PRO A 99 12.61 -11.60 3.48
CA PRO A 99 13.47 -10.89 4.41
C PRO A 99 13.88 -9.54 3.84
N ALA A 100 14.01 -8.57 4.72
CA ALA A 100 14.30 -7.20 4.31
C ALA A 100 15.73 -7.05 3.79
N VAL A 101 16.55 -7.98 4.06
CA VAL A 101 17.88 -7.88 3.59
C VAL A 101 18.31 -8.99 2.87
#